data_62f2c6a6ca31eeb44ee8bf367d8ecda5
#
_entry.id   62f2c6a6ca31eeb44ee8bf367d8ecda5
#
_cell.length_a   1.000
_cell.length_b   1.000
_cell.length_c   1.000
_cell.angle_alpha   90.00
_cell.angle_beta   90.00
_cell.angle_gamma   90.00
#
_symmetry.space_group_name_H-M   'P 1'
#
loop_
_entity.id
_entity.type
_entity.pdbx_description
1 polymer ?
#
loop_
_entity_poly.entity_id
_entity_poly.type
_entity_poly.pdbx_seq_one_letter_code
_entity_poly.pdbx_strand_id
1 'polypeptide(L)'
;IVDIEILELQYPLHIMFPWMEYMVREYSIWVQLLDRKQQRLELVLLSIDNFCEPPPNVYNSENHFTPSSASVQVIYSEQSSIWINVNDLLYFLPSDDPTEVKFLWGSEESDFRHLYLITSSIAGKQPRVTSKIALTQGDWEVLGKKLWVDELNSIVYFCGLREGPLEQHVYAVSLRRPLEIRLLTRPGYSHNSIYFNKECTMLVTVYSSIKTLPTCQVFKISQSDWTVEKPSPLESELFAPEIYTYKISSNETLYSMIFKPHNFQVGIKYPTILNVYGGPEVQLVSNTFKGMRHLRMHMLAAQGYCVVLIDSRGSHHRGLVFESHLQHRMGTVELDDQVQVLKWLAETTGYIDLSRVAIHGWSYGGYLSLMGLIQYPEIFKLAIAGAPVTSWNFYDTGYTERYMDLPQNNPHGYMSGSVLTYVDKFPDEENRLLIIHGLIDENVHFFHTSQLINALVKSGKPYQLQVYPNERHSLRSLDASKHYETTLLSFLQNHL
;
A
#
# COMPACT_ATOMS: atom_id res chain seq x y z
N ILE A 1 -0.75 28.96 -5.84
CA ILE A 1 0.11 28.62 -4.70
C ILE A 1 -0.45 29.44 -3.55
N VAL A 2 -1.12 28.81 -2.62
CA VAL A 2 -1.60 29.48 -1.41
C VAL A 2 -0.55 29.17 -0.34
N ASP A 3 0.25 30.17 0.03
CA ASP A 3 1.07 30.09 1.22
C ASP A 3 0.13 30.23 2.43
N ILE A 4 -0.20 29.10 3.04
CA ILE A 4 -0.87 29.10 4.33
C ILE A 4 0.23 29.22 5.37
N GLU A 5 0.51 30.43 5.82
CA GLU A 5 1.28 30.68 7.02
C GLU A 5 0.43 30.19 8.22
N ILE A 6 0.65 28.94 8.64
CA ILE A 6 0.06 28.40 9.86
C ILE A 6 0.88 28.95 11.02
N LEU A 7 0.37 30.04 11.59
CA LEU A 7 0.90 30.66 12.79
C LEU A 7 0.98 29.65 13.92
N GLU A 8 2.20 29.43 14.45
CA GLU A 8 2.52 28.80 15.72
C GLU A 8 2.13 27.32 15.92
N LEU A 9 2.33 26.48 14.93
CA LEU A 9 2.56 25.06 15.22
C LEU A 9 4.07 24.82 15.21
N GLN A 10 4.61 24.36 16.33
CA GLN A 10 6.06 24.12 16.56
C GLN A 10 6.70 23.09 15.63
N TYR A 11 6.00 22.65 14.56
CA TYR A 11 6.45 21.60 13.66
C TYR A 11 6.07 21.92 12.20
N PRO A 12 6.96 21.67 11.21
CA PRO A 12 6.60 21.78 9.81
C PRO A 12 5.54 20.71 9.48
N LEU A 13 4.40 21.15 8.97
CA LEU A 13 3.27 20.31 8.57
C LEU A 13 3.41 19.87 7.11
N HIS A 14 3.18 18.60 6.84
CA HIS A 14 2.86 18.14 5.50
C HIS A 14 1.36 18.34 5.27
N ILE A 15 1.01 19.27 4.39
CA ILE A 15 -0.37 19.50 3.98
C ILE A 15 -0.66 18.52 2.83
N MET A 16 -1.48 17.52 3.09
CA MET A 16 -2.07 16.72 2.03
C MET A 16 -3.39 17.36 1.63
N PHE A 17 -3.50 17.82 0.38
CA PHE A 17 -4.76 18.25 -0.21
C PHE A 17 -5.43 17.02 -0.84
N PRO A 18 -6.48 16.47 -0.25
CA PRO A 18 -7.35 15.55 -0.97
C PRO A 18 -8.10 16.34 -2.04
N TRP A 19 -8.44 15.67 -3.13
CA TRP A 19 -9.20 16.25 -4.23
C TRP A 19 -10.46 16.94 -3.70
N MET A 20 -10.65 18.22 -4.09
CA MET A 20 -11.77 19.06 -3.67
C MET A 20 -13.10 18.51 -4.22
N GLU A 21 -13.75 17.59 -3.51
CA GLU A 21 -15.04 17.06 -3.98
C GLU A 21 -16.26 17.49 -3.16
N TYR A 22 -16.14 18.05 -1.95
CA TYR A 22 -17.35 18.42 -1.18
C TYR A 22 -17.20 19.68 -0.33
N MET A 23 -18.10 20.65 -0.57
CA MET A 23 -18.36 21.74 0.35
C MET A 23 -19.21 21.21 1.50
N VAL A 24 -18.68 21.20 2.70
CA VAL A 24 -19.33 20.70 3.93
C VAL A 24 -20.50 21.56 4.36
N ARG A 25 -20.43 22.82 4.03
CA ARG A 25 -21.43 23.88 4.10
C ARG A 25 -21.12 24.81 2.93
N GLU A 26 -22.08 25.60 2.49
CA GLU A 26 -21.95 26.47 1.29
C GLU A 26 -20.67 27.32 1.23
N TYR A 27 -19.82 27.30 2.31
CA TYR A 27 -18.66 28.19 2.44
C TYR A 27 -17.47 27.60 3.23
N SER A 28 -17.25 26.28 3.25
CA SER A 28 -16.11 25.70 3.98
C SER A 28 -15.41 24.58 3.21
N ILE A 29 -14.08 24.58 3.30
CA ILE A 29 -13.18 23.51 2.79
C ILE A 29 -12.68 22.73 3.99
N TRP A 30 -12.63 21.40 3.90
CA TRP A 30 -11.98 20.57 4.91
C TRP A 30 -10.55 20.20 4.50
N VAL A 31 -9.66 20.06 5.47
CA VAL A 31 -8.25 19.71 5.26
C VAL A 31 -7.81 18.74 6.36
N GLN A 32 -7.02 17.74 6.01
CA GLN A 32 -6.30 16.91 6.96
C GLN A 32 -4.89 17.47 7.12
N LEU A 33 -4.51 17.79 8.34
CA LEU A 33 -3.18 18.27 8.72
C LEU A 33 -2.46 17.17 9.48
N LEU A 34 -1.29 16.77 9.00
CA LEU A 34 -0.47 15.74 9.63
C LEU A 34 0.85 16.36 10.09
N ASP A 35 1.28 16.07 11.31
CA ASP A 35 2.56 16.54 11.81
C ASP A 35 3.74 15.82 11.10
N ARG A 36 4.94 16.36 11.20
CA ARG A 36 6.12 15.77 10.53
C ARG A 36 6.40 14.34 10.98
N LYS A 37 6.14 14.00 12.23
CA LYS A 37 6.29 12.63 12.74
C LYS A 37 5.19 11.69 12.23
N GLN A 38 4.15 12.25 11.61
CA GLN A 38 2.98 11.53 11.12
C GLN A 38 2.27 10.73 12.23
N GLN A 39 2.32 11.26 13.45
CA GLN A 39 1.73 10.67 14.65
C GLN A 39 0.54 11.47 15.19
N ARG A 40 0.33 12.69 14.69
CA ARG A 40 -0.81 13.53 15.02
C ARG A 40 -1.48 14.04 13.75
N LEU A 41 -2.78 13.79 13.64
CA LEU A 41 -3.61 14.27 12.55
C LEU A 41 -4.69 15.20 13.12
N GLU A 42 -4.95 16.31 12.44
CA GLU A 42 -6.06 17.20 12.70
C GLU A 42 -6.94 17.34 11.47
N LEU A 43 -8.25 17.16 11.63
CA LEU A 43 -9.24 17.48 10.62
C LEU A 43 -9.75 18.89 10.89
N VAL A 44 -9.56 19.78 9.93
CA VAL A 44 -9.90 21.20 10.08
C VAL A 44 -10.89 21.66 9.03
N LEU A 45 -11.70 22.68 9.39
CA LEU A 45 -12.56 23.42 8.48
C LEU A 45 -11.97 24.82 8.26
N LEU A 46 -11.89 25.23 7.00
CA LEU A 46 -11.48 26.54 6.55
C LEU A 46 -12.65 27.22 5.86
N SER A 47 -13.09 28.38 6.36
CA SER A 47 -14.12 29.16 5.66
C SER A 47 -13.58 29.67 4.33
N ILE A 48 -14.39 29.63 3.28
CA ILE A 48 -14.04 30.22 1.96
C ILE A 48 -13.78 31.72 2.09
N ASP A 49 -14.42 32.39 3.03
CA ASP A 49 -14.21 33.82 3.28
C ASP A 49 -12.77 34.15 3.73
N ASN A 50 -12.00 33.13 4.16
CA ASN A 50 -10.58 33.29 4.49
C ASN A 50 -9.67 33.34 3.25
N PHE A 51 -10.19 33.01 2.06
CA PHE A 51 -9.46 33.04 0.81
C PHE A 51 -9.73 34.36 0.11
N CYS A 52 -8.79 35.29 0.17
CA CYS A 52 -8.85 36.56 -0.55
C CYS A 52 -7.84 36.57 -1.71
N GLU A 53 -8.17 37.32 -2.76
CA GLU A 53 -7.19 37.58 -3.81
C GLU A 53 -6.01 38.36 -3.23
N PRO A 54 -4.76 37.96 -3.52
CA PRO A 54 -3.60 38.71 -3.10
C PRO A 54 -3.66 40.12 -3.73
N PRO A 55 -3.28 41.18 -3.01
CA PRO A 55 -3.21 42.53 -3.60
C PRO A 55 -2.36 42.51 -4.85
N PRO A 56 -2.72 43.26 -5.90
CA PRO A 56 -2.07 43.20 -7.22
C PRO A 56 -0.56 43.50 -7.26
N ASN A 57 0.02 43.98 -6.16
CA ASN A 57 1.44 44.32 -6.05
C ASN A 57 2.29 43.34 -5.21
N VAL A 58 1.75 42.24 -4.72
CA VAL A 58 2.50 41.28 -3.87
C VAL A 58 3.61 40.56 -4.64
N TYR A 59 3.47 40.36 -5.94
CA TYR A 59 4.51 39.71 -6.76
C TYR A 59 5.77 40.58 -6.99
N ASN A 60 5.76 41.87 -6.58
CA ASN A 60 6.85 42.80 -6.84
C ASN A 60 7.48 43.42 -5.57
N SER A 61 7.07 42.99 -4.36
CA SER A 61 7.62 43.55 -3.13
C SER A 61 8.12 42.45 -2.20
N GLU A 62 9.28 42.66 -1.59
CA GLU A 62 9.84 41.83 -0.50
C GLU A 62 8.99 41.87 0.81
N ASN A 63 7.84 42.53 0.77
CA ASN A 63 6.92 42.60 1.89
C ASN A 63 6.07 41.32 1.92
N HIS A 64 6.34 40.45 2.89
CA HIS A 64 5.50 39.32 3.22
C HIS A 64 4.08 39.81 3.54
N PHE A 65 3.11 39.39 2.73
CA PHE A 65 1.70 39.56 3.04
C PHE A 65 1.37 38.64 4.21
N THR A 66 1.12 39.23 5.37
CA THR A 66 0.52 38.50 6.51
C THR A 66 -0.98 38.53 6.34
N PRO A 67 -1.64 37.42 5.98
CA PRO A 67 -3.10 37.36 5.97
C PRO A 67 -3.61 37.65 7.38
N SER A 68 -4.69 38.40 7.49
CA SER A 68 -5.43 38.51 8.74
C SER A 68 -5.76 37.11 9.22
N SER A 69 -5.51 36.79 10.50
CA SER A 69 -5.63 35.47 11.10
C SER A 69 -6.86 34.70 10.59
N ALA A 70 -6.63 33.76 9.67
CA ALA A 70 -7.67 32.86 9.19
C ALA A 70 -8.20 32.07 10.39
N SER A 71 -9.51 32.08 10.62
CA SER A 71 -10.11 31.25 11.67
C SER A 71 -10.09 29.79 11.20
N VAL A 72 -9.04 29.07 11.56
CA VAL A 72 -8.94 27.62 11.36
C VAL A 72 -9.74 26.96 12.48
N GLN A 73 -10.70 26.10 12.09
CA GLN A 73 -11.51 25.37 13.05
C GLN A 73 -11.17 23.89 13.02
N VAL A 74 -10.45 23.41 14.05
CA VAL A 74 -10.21 21.99 14.23
C VAL A 74 -11.51 21.32 14.68
N ILE A 75 -11.96 20.29 13.97
CA ILE A 75 -13.19 19.55 14.31
C ILE A 75 -12.89 18.16 14.87
N TYR A 76 -11.70 17.62 14.63
CA TYR A 76 -11.26 16.33 15.15
C TYR A 76 -9.74 16.27 15.22
N SER A 77 -9.21 15.52 16.18
CA SER A 77 -7.79 15.24 16.31
C SER A 77 -7.58 13.79 16.68
N GLU A 78 -6.58 13.16 16.05
CA GLU A 78 -6.19 11.78 16.27
C GLU A 78 -4.69 11.70 16.56
N GLN A 79 -4.28 10.74 17.38
CA GLN A 79 -2.88 10.49 17.72
C GLN A 79 -2.57 9.00 17.68
N SER A 80 -1.36 8.66 17.24
CA SER A 80 -0.84 7.30 17.22
C SER A 80 0.59 7.28 17.77
N SER A 81 0.96 6.22 18.47
CA SER A 81 2.35 5.97 18.88
C SER A 81 3.19 5.33 17.76
N ILE A 82 2.53 4.87 16.69
CA ILE A 82 3.17 4.26 15.51
C ILE A 82 3.27 5.32 14.42
N TRP A 83 2.32 5.42 13.57
CA TRP A 83 2.07 6.49 12.58
C TRP A 83 0.58 6.52 12.24
N ILE A 84 0.16 7.46 11.45
CA ILE A 84 -1.22 7.56 10.96
C ILE A 84 -1.22 7.38 9.44
N ASN A 85 -1.90 6.35 8.95
CA ASN A 85 -2.18 6.17 7.53
C ASN A 85 -3.35 7.08 7.14
N VAL A 86 -3.04 8.15 6.39
CA VAL A 86 -4.07 9.07 5.89
C VAL A 86 -4.99 8.33 4.93
N ASN A 87 -6.29 8.55 5.06
CA ASN A 87 -7.30 7.93 4.22
C ASN A 87 -8.43 8.90 3.88
N ASP A 88 -9.25 8.55 2.88
CA ASP A 88 -10.35 9.37 2.37
C ASP A 88 -11.73 8.94 2.90
N LEU A 89 -11.76 8.14 3.98
CA LEU A 89 -13.01 7.73 4.62
C LEU A 89 -13.60 8.87 5.46
N LEU A 90 -14.09 9.87 4.78
CA LEU A 90 -14.76 11.02 5.37
C LEU A 90 -16.06 11.28 4.61
N TYR A 91 -17.17 11.44 5.37
CA TYR A 91 -18.45 11.83 4.81
C TYR A 91 -19.20 12.69 5.83
N PHE A 92 -19.55 13.92 5.45
CA PHE A 92 -20.30 14.82 6.32
C PHE A 92 -21.80 14.54 6.21
N LEU A 93 -22.43 14.36 7.37
CA LEU A 93 -23.87 14.14 7.49
C LEU A 93 -24.58 15.47 7.76
N PRO A 94 -25.84 15.62 7.34
CA PRO A 94 -26.67 16.75 7.73
C PRO A 94 -26.78 16.85 9.26
N SER A 95 -26.75 18.07 9.79
CA SER A 95 -27.00 18.38 11.19
C SER A 95 -28.04 19.46 11.29
N ASP A 96 -29.04 19.27 12.16
CA ASP A 96 -30.07 20.28 12.46
C ASP A 96 -29.53 21.36 13.37
N ASP A 97 -28.46 21.11 14.13
CA ASP A 97 -27.78 22.05 14.98
C ASP A 97 -26.69 22.80 14.22
N PRO A 98 -26.79 24.12 14.02
CA PRO A 98 -25.78 24.91 13.34
C PRO A 98 -24.44 25.00 14.09
N THR A 99 -24.41 24.63 15.37
CA THR A 99 -23.22 24.65 16.25
C THR A 99 -22.51 23.30 16.27
N GLU A 100 -23.00 22.30 15.54
CA GLU A 100 -22.42 20.96 15.48
C GLU A 100 -22.12 20.54 14.04
N VAL A 101 -21.07 19.76 13.89
CA VAL A 101 -20.70 19.05 12.65
C VAL A 101 -20.72 17.55 12.93
N LYS A 102 -21.42 16.80 12.09
CA LYS A 102 -21.56 15.36 12.19
C LYS A 102 -20.96 14.69 10.96
N PHE A 103 -20.09 13.71 11.15
CA PHE A 103 -19.39 13.06 10.04
C PHE A 103 -19.01 11.61 10.34
N LEU A 104 -18.82 10.85 9.28
CA LEU A 104 -18.21 9.52 9.29
C LEU A 104 -16.71 9.69 9.11
N TRP A 105 -15.93 8.94 9.88
CA TRP A 105 -14.48 8.96 9.87
C TRP A 105 -13.88 7.57 9.90
N GLY A 106 -12.86 7.32 9.07
CA GLY A 106 -12.05 6.12 9.10
C GLY A 106 -10.82 6.31 9.98
N SER A 107 -10.64 5.47 11.01
CA SER A 107 -9.51 5.54 11.93
C SER A 107 -8.92 4.18 12.23
N GLU A 108 -7.60 4.12 12.43
CA GLU A 108 -6.82 2.96 12.84
C GLU A 108 -6.48 2.98 14.34
N GLU A 109 -7.16 3.79 15.14
CA GLU A 109 -6.90 3.91 16.59
C GLU A 109 -7.06 2.60 17.38
N SER A 110 -7.80 1.63 16.81
CA SER A 110 -8.01 0.29 17.38
C SER A 110 -7.14 -0.78 16.71
N ASP A 111 -6.02 -0.43 16.10
CA ASP A 111 -5.14 -1.23 15.28
C ASP A 111 -5.65 -1.38 13.83
N PHE A 112 -6.83 -1.96 13.64
CA PHE A 112 -7.44 -2.08 12.31
C PHE A 112 -8.27 -0.84 11.98
N ARG A 113 -8.35 -0.46 10.70
CA ARG A 113 -9.16 0.66 10.24
C ARG A 113 -10.64 0.36 10.37
N HIS A 114 -11.34 1.21 11.13
CA HIS A 114 -12.78 1.11 11.36
C HIS A 114 -13.49 2.44 11.11
N LEU A 115 -14.82 2.36 10.94
CA LEU A 115 -15.69 3.52 10.76
C LEU A 115 -16.22 4.00 12.10
N TYR A 116 -16.17 5.30 12.29
CA TYR A 116 -16.71 6.02 13.44
C TYR A 116 -17.71 7.08 12.98
N LEU A 117 -18.80 7.22 13.73
CA LEU A 117 -19.69 8.35 13.64
C LEU A 117 -19.28 9.37 14.69
N ILE A 118 -18.86 10.55 14.25
CA ILE A 118 -18.32 11.59 15.11
C ILE A 118 -19.26 12.81 15.05
N THR A 119 -19.52 13.41 16.22
CA THR A 119 -20.16 14.71 16.34
C THR A 119 -19.22 15.66 17.07
N SER A 120 -18.97 16.83 16.49
CA SER A 120 -18.08 17.84 17.06
C SER A 120 -18.78 19.17 17.13
N SER A 121 -18.65 19.84 18.29
CA SER A 121 -19.13 21.21 18.47
C SER A 121 -18.19 22.19 17.80
N ILE A 122 -18.75 23.13 17.05
CA ILE A 122 -18.05 24.24 16.43
C ILE A 122 -18.32 25.57 17.13
N ALA A 123 -18.99 25.54 18.26
CA ALA A 123 -19.30 26.69 19.09
C ALA A 123 -18.13 27.06 20.01
N GLY A 124 -16.97 27.44 19.47
CA GLY A 124 -15.83 27.83 20.29
C GLY A 124 -14.51 27.86 19.55
N LYS A 125 -13.43 28.29 20.21
CA LYS A 125 -12.09 28.37 19.61
C LYS A 125 -11.35 27.01 19.56
N GLN A 126 -11.81 26.04 20.36
CA GLN A 126 -11.19 24.70 20.36
C GLN A 126 -12.20 23.62 20.00
N PRO A 127 -11.77 22.56 19.27
CA PRO A 127 -12.62 21.45 18.88
C PRO A 127 -13.08 20.71 20.14
N ARG A 128 -14.34 20.35 20.17
CA ARG A 128 -14.88 19.49 21.19
C ARG A 128 -15.70 18.39 20.55
N VAL A 129 -15.13 17.19 20.51
CA VAL A 129 -15.89 15.99 20.15
C VAL A 129 -16.94 15.77 21.24
N THR A 130 -18.21 15.85 20.87
CA THR A 130 -19.36 15.65 21.79
C THR A 130 -19.81 14.19 21.77
N SER A 131 -19.61 13.48 20.66
CA SER A 131 -19.90 12.06 20.52
C SER A 131 -18.95 11.38 19.54
N LYS A 132 -18.54 10.16 19.85
CA LYS A 132 -17.78 9.26 18.97
C LYS A 132 -18.31 7.84 19.14
N ILE A 133 -18.90 7.28 18.10
CA ILE A 133 -19.54 5.96 18.10
C ILE A 133 -18.86 5.09 17.05
N ALA A 134 -18.31 3.94 17.45
CA ALA A 134 -17.79 2.95 16.52
C ALA A 134 -18.94 2.29 15.76
N LEU A 135 -18.93 2.36 14.43
CA LEU A 135 -19.87 1.67 13.55
C LEU A 135 -19.40 0.27 13.20
N THR A 136 -18.08 0.07 13.17
CA THR A 136 -17.42 -1.21 12.90
C THR A 136 -16.33 -1.48 13.93
N GLN A 137 -15.99 -2.76 14.15
CA GLN A 137 -14.92 -3.18 15.06
C GLN A 137 -14.45 -4.61 14.76
N GLY A 138 -13.30 -5.00 15.27
CA GLY A 138 -12.75 -6.37 15.18
C GLY A 138 -11.39 -6.43 14.49
N ASP A 139 -10.83 -7.65 14.35
CA ASP A 139 -9.51 -7.86 13.75
C ASP A 139 -9.60 -7.96 12.22
N TRP A 140 -10.11 -6.91 11.59
CA TRP A 140 -10.28 -6.78 10.14
C TRP A 140 -10.38 -5.31 9.75
N GLU A 141 -10.15 -4.97 8.48
CA GLU A 141 -10.12 -3.57 8.03
C GLU A 141 -11.32 -3.16 7.18
N VAL A 142 -11.81 -1.95 7.42
CA VAL A 142 -12.53 -1.17 6.42
C VAL A 142 -11.50 -0.57 5.46
N LEU A 143 -11.68 -0.76 4.16
CA LEU A 143 -10.74 -0.25 3.16
C LEU A 143 -10.86 1.26 3.00
N GLY A 144 -9.72 1.94 2.95
CA GLY A 144 -9.60 3.41 2.85
C GLY A 144 -10.02 4.00 1.50
N LYS A 145 -11.13 3.50 0.92
CA LYS A 145 -11.63 3.92 -0.40
C LYS A 145 -12.81 4.89 -0.24
N LYS A 146 -13.94 4.58 -0.84
CA LYS A 146 -15.15 5.41 -0.85
C LYS A 146 -16.21 4.86 0.11
N LEU A 147 -16.99 5.76 0.70
CA LEU A 147 -18.25 5.46 1.38
C LEU A 147 -19.43 5.81 0.47
N TRP A 148 -20.52 5.06 0.60
CA TRP A 148 -21.79 5.39 0.02
C TRP A 148 -22.81 5.45 1.15
N VAL A 149 -23.55 6.55 1.23
CA VAL A 149 -24.45 6.82 2.36
C VAL A 149 -25.86 7.00 1.85
N ASP A 150 -26.76 6.16 2.34
CA ASP A 150 -28.20 6.32 2.21
C ASP A 150 -28.71 7.09 3.45
N GLU A 151 -28.74 8.41 3.34
CA GLU A 151 -29.15 9.28 4.45
C GLU A 151 -30.61 9.05 4.86
N LEU A 152 -31.49 8.75 3.89
CA LEU A 152 -32.92 8.53 4.16
C LEU A 152 -33.14 7.32 5.06
N ASN A 153 -32.41 6.22 4.81
CA ASN A 153 -32.50 4.99 5.57
C ASN A 153 -31.46 4.91 6.69
N SER A 154 -30.56 5.89 6.78
CA SER A 154 -29.45 5.91 7.76
C SER A 154 -28.53 4.70 7.63
N ILE A 155 -28.10 4.38 6.41
CA ILE A 155 -27.25 3.22 6.11
C ILE A 155 -25.96 3.69 5.44
N VAL A 156 -24.85 3.11 5.86
CA VAL A 156 -23.52 3.31 5.28
C VAL A 156 -23.08 2.03 4.61
N TYR A 157 -22.69 2.11 3.34
CA TYR A 157 -22.08 1.05 2.57
C TYR A 157 -20.58 1.30 2.45
N PHE A 158 -19.79 0.25 2.60
CA PHE A 158 -18.34 0.34 2.58
C PHE A 158 -17.68 -0.95 2.09
N CYS A 159 -16.40 -0.86 1.73
CA CYS A 159 -15.58 -2.01 1.40
C CYS A 159 -14.78 -2.45 2.63
N GLY A 160 -14.58 -3.74 2.82
CA GLY A 160 -13.82 -4.27 3.94
C GLY A 160 -13.32 -5.70 3.72
N LEU A 161 -12.55 -6.20 4.68
CA LEU A 161 -11.85 -7.48 4.65
C LEU A 161 -12.27 -8.39 5.83
N ARG A 162 -13.54 -8.32 6.25
CA ARG A 162 -14.04 -9.05 7.42
C ARG A 162 -14.00 -10.56 7.25
N GLU A 163 -14.22 -11.06 6.02
CA GLU A 163 -14.20 -12.49 5.71
C GLU A 163 -12.78 -13.07 5.59
N GLY A 164 -11.78 -12.19 5.59
CA GLY A 164 -10.36 -12.49 5.52
C GLY A 164 -9.56 -11.48 4.71
N PRO A 165 -8.26 -11.34 4.95
CA PRO A 165 -7.44 -10.28 4.34
C PRO A 165 -7.22 -10.48 2.83
N LEU A 166 -7.57 -11.64 2.26
CA LEU A 166 -7.37 -11.95 0.84
C LEU A 166 -8.57 -11.61 -0.04
N GLU A 167 -9.75 -11.31 0.55
CA GLU A 167 -10.99 -11.08 -0.18
C GLU A 167 -11.62 -9.76 0.23
N GLN A 168 -11.79 -8.86 -0.75
CA GLN A 168 -12.53 -7.63 -0.54
C GLN A 168 -14.03 -7.85 -0.76
N HIS A 169 -14.83 -7.36 0.19
CA HIS A 169 -16.29 -7.45 0.16
C HIS A 169 -16.96 -6.10 0.37
N VAL A 170 -18.25 -6.04 0.02
CA VAL A 170 -19.12 -4.90 0.30
C VAL A 170 -19.99 -5.21 1.51
N TYR A 171 -20.03 -4.27 2.43
CA TYR A 171 -20.81 -4.36 3.66
C TYR A 171 -21.76 -3.17 3.80
N ALA A 172 -22.74 -3.33 4.66
CA ALA A 172 -23.62 -2.27 5.11
C ALA A 172 -23.69 -2.24 6.64
N VAL A 173 -23.77 -1.04 7.20
CA VAL A 173 -24.04 -0.81 8.63
C VAL A 173 -25.07 0.30 8.82
N SER A 174 -25.97 0.13 9.77
CA SER A 174 -26.96 1.16 10.10
C SER A 174 -26.39 2.16 11.09
N LEU A 175 -26.54 3.47 10.84
CA LEU A 175 -26.22 4.54 11.78
C LEU A 175 -27.07 4.47 13.06
N ARG A 176 -28.26 3.85 13.00
CA ARG A 176 -29.16 3.68 14.14
C ARG A 176 -28.85 2.41 14.96
N ARG A 177 -28.14 1.45 14.36
CA ARG A 177 -27.74 0.19 14.98
C ARG A 177 -26.27 -0.07 14.70
N PRO A 178 -25.38 0.64 15.41
CA PRO A 178 -23.93 0.43 15.27
C PRO A 178 -23.55 -1.03 15.48
N LEU A 179 -22.48 -1.47 14.82
CA LEU A 179 -21.92 -2.83 14.90
C LEU A 179 -22.78 -3.95 14.28
N GLU A 180 -24.04 -3.67 13.86
CA GLU A 180 -24.82 -4.61 13.07
C GLU A 180 -24.39 -4.57 11.60
N ILE A 181 -23.28 -5.25 11.28
CA ILE A 181 -22.69 -5.25 9.94
C ILE A 181 -23.30 -6.40 9.13
N ARG A 182 -23.72 -6.09 7.91
CA ARG A 182 -24.25 -7.05 6.94
C ARG A 182 -23.33 -7.16 5.73
N LEU A 183 -23.01 -8.41 5.37
CA LEU A 183 -22.28 -8.73 4.14
C LEU A 183 -23.26 -8.71 2.95
N LEU A 184 -22.93 -7.96 1.90
CA LEU A 184 -23.76 -7.85 0.69
C LEU A 184 -23.27 -8.72 -0.47
N THR A 185 -22.00 -9.13 -0.45
CA THR A 185 -21.35 -9.87 -1.53
C THR A 185 -21.00 -11.29 -1.12
N ARG A 186 -20.77 -12.15 -2.11
CA ARG A 186 -20.57 -13.60 -1.87
C ARG A 186 -19.13 -13.89 -1.44
N PRO A 187 -18.90 -14.62 -0.31
CA PRO A 187 -17.58 -15.13 0.05
C PRO A 187 -17.02 -16.11 -1.00
N GLY A 188 -15.69 -16.21 -1.06
CA GLY A 188 -14.95 -17.00 -2.05
C GLY A 188 -14.59 -16.22 -3.31
N TYR A 189 -14.96 -14.95 -3.37
CA TYR A 189 -14.62 -14.02 -4.45
C TYR A 189 -14.22 -12.67 -3.87
N SER A 190 -13.25 -12.03 -4.48
CA SER A 190 -12.89 -10.65 -4.15
C SER A 190 -13.65 -9.69 -5.08
N HIS A 191 -14.33 -8.71 -4.50
CA HIS A 191 -15.15 -7.73 -5.19
C HIS A 191 -14.38 -6.41 -5.33
N ASN A 192 -14.01 -6.08 -6.57
CA ASN A 192 -13.31 -4.83 -6.90
C ASN A 192 -14.23 -3.92 -7.73
N SER A 193 -13.83 -2.70 -8.05
CA SER A 193 -14.57 -1.78 -8.90
C SER A 193 -16.05 -1.69 -8.50
N ILE A 194 -16.30 -1.14 -7.33
CA ILE A 194 -17.61 -1.08 -6.70
C ILE A 194 -18.23 0.30 -6.94
N TYR A 195 -19.49 0.32 -7.40
CA TYR A 195 -20.25 1.53 -7.68
C TYR A 195 -21.70 1.38 -7.22
N PHE A 196 -22.20 2.40 -6.53
CA PHE A 196 -23.62 2.53 -6.19
C PHE A 196 -24.23 3.66 -7.01
N ASN A 197 -25.53 3.53 -7.35
CA ASN A 197 -26.29 4.68 -7.82
C ASN A 197 -26.55 5.67 -6.66
N LYS A 198 -26.97 6.88 -6.99
CA LYS A 198 -27.17 7.97 -6.00
C LYS A 198 -28.15 7.58 -4.90
N GLU A 199 -29.18 6.81 -5.21
CA GLU A 199 -30.23 6.36 -4.29
C GLU A 199 -29.84 5.08 -3.52
N CYS A 200 -28.62 4.56 -3.69
CA CYS A 200 -28.14 3.32 -3.07
C CYS A 200 -29.08 2.11 -3.26
N THR A 201 -29.82 2.07 -4.35
CA THR A 201 -30.75 0.96 -4.68
C THR A 201 -30.15 -0.06 -5.63
N MET A 202 -29.03 0.28 -6.25
CA MET A 202 -28.31 -0.58 -7.20
C MET A 202 -26.81 -0.59 -6.87
N LEU A 203 -26.21 -1.76 -6.94
CA LEU A 203 -24.79 -2.00 -6.78
C LEU A 203 -24.23 -2.63 -8.06
N VAL A 204 -23.18 -2.04 -8.62
CA VAL A 204 -22.36 -2.65 -9.67
C VAL A 204 -21.03 -3.06 -9.07
N THR A 205 -20.58 -4.27 -9.32
CA THR A 205 -19.27 -4.74 -8.90
C THR A 205 -18.63 -5.66 -9.93
N VAL A 206 -17.31 -5.62 -10.01
CA VAL A 206 -16.51 -6.62 -10.71
C VAL A 206 -15.92 -7.55 -9.64
N TYR A 207 -16.24 -8.83 -9.71
CA TYR A 207 -15.71 -9.83 -8.80
C TYR A 207 -14.89 -10.90 -9.54
N SER A 208 -13.97 -11.50 -8.84
CA SER A 208 -13.11 -12.58 -9.36
C SER A 208 -12.57 -13.44 -8.22
N SER A 209 -11.94 -14.55 -8.57
CA SER A 209 -11.07 -15.31 -7.66
C SER A 209 -9.80 -15.71 -8.43
N ILE A 210 -8.85 -16.38 -7.78
CA ILE A 210 -7.68 -16.92 -8.48
C ILE A 210 -8.04 -17.90 -9.60
N LYS A 211 -9.24 -18.52 -9.54
CA LYS A 211 -9.75 -19.47 -10.55
C LYS A 211 -10.82 -18.88 -11.46
N THR A 212 -11.42 -17.76 -11.09
CA THR A 212 -12.59 -17.22 -11.76
C THR A 212 -12.26 -15.92 -12.46
N LEU A 213 -12.63 -15.82 -13.74
CA LEU A 213 -12.47 -14.60 -14.54
C LEU A 213 -13.21 -13.41 -13.91
N PRO A 214 -12.70 -12.17 -14.08
CA PRO A 214 -13.42 -10.98 -13.67
C PRO A 214 -14.78 -10.90 -14.33
N THR A 215 -15.81 -10.86 -13.52
CA THR A 215 -17.21 -10.80 -13.96
C THR A 215 -17.85 -9.54 -13.41
N CYS A 216 -18.40 -8.71 -14.32
CA CYS A 216 -19.17 -7.54 -13.95
C CYS A 216 -20.62 -7.93 -13.68
N GLN A 217 -21.19 -7.46 -12.58
CA GLN A 217 -22.57 -7.74 -12.22
C GLN A 217 -23.24 -6.54 -11.58
N VAL A 218 -24.55 -6.42 -11.91
CA VAL A 218 -25.42 -5.42 -11.32
C VAL A 218 -26.37 -6.11 -10.35
N PHE A 219 -26.48 -5.58 -9.16
CA PHE A 219 -27.36 -6.07 -8.11
C PHE A 219 -28.38 -5.00 -7.75
N LYS A 220 -29.63 -5.40 -7.58
CA LYS A 220 -30.64 -4.57 -6.97
C LYS A 220 -30.56 -4.80 -5.44
N ILE A 221 -30.49 -3.73 -4.69
CA ILE A 221 -30.48 -3.78 -3.23
C ILE A 221 -31.93 -3.72 -2.77
N SER A 222 -32.40 -4.82 -2.16
CA SER A 222 -33.72 -4.83 -1.49
C SER A 222 -33.52 -4.38 -0.05
N GLN A 223 -34.23 -3.35 0.35
CA GLN A 223 -34.17 -2.81 1.71
C GLN A 223 -34.75 -3.79 2.76
N SER A 224 -35.62 -4.75 2.33
CA SER A 224 -36.23 -5.72 3.24
C SER A 224 -35.35 -6.94 3.50
N ASP A 225 -34.61 -7.45 2.51
CA ASP A 225 -33.95 -8.75 2.62
C ASP A 225 -32.44 -8.73 2.33
N TRP A 226 -31.90 -7.66 1.77
CA TRP A 226 -30.47 -7.55 1.42
C TRP A 226 -29.96 -8.73 0.58
N THR A 227 -30.88 -9.40 -0.16
CA THR A 227 -30.53 -10.56 -0.98
C THR A 227 -30.05 -10.12 -2.34
N VAL A 228 -28.99 -10.76 -2.78
CA VAL A 228 -28.36 -10.55 -4.07
C VAL A 228 -28.54 -11.82 -4.88
N GLU A 229 -29.08 -11.74 -6.11
CA GLU A 229 -29.20 -12.89 -7.00
C GLU A 229 -27.83 -13.47 -7.33
N LYS A 230 -27.74 -14.82 -7.31
CA LYS A 230 -26.49 -15.55 -7.50
C LYS A 230 -26.22 -15.77 -8.98
N PRO A 231 -25.16 -15.21 -9.58
CA PRO A 231 -24.69 -15.59 -10.90
C PRO A 231 -23.89 -16.89 -10.86
N SER A 232 -23.75 -17.52 -12.03
CA SER A 232 -22.78 -18.59 -12.25
C SER A 232 -21.53 -17.98 -12.88
N PRO A 233 -20.41 -17.85 -12.16
CA PRO A 233 -19.18 -17.31 -12.69
C PRO A 233 -18.52 -18.27 -13.68
N LEU A 234 -17.83 -17.72 -14.69
CA LEU A 234 -17.01 -18.50 -15.60
C LEU A 234 -15.66 -18.81 -14.96
N GLU A 235 -15.28 -20.07 -14.92
CA GLU A 235 -13.93 -20.49 -14.53
C GLU A 235 -12.93 -20.18 -15.65
N SER A 236 -11.71 -19.86 -15.25
CA SER A 236 -10.62 -19.62 -16.19
C SER A 236 -9.95 -20.95 -16.56
N GLU A 237 -9.63 -21.10 -17.85
CA GLU A 237 -8.77 -22.20 -18.32
C GLU A 237 -7.28 -21.96 -18.04
N LEU A 238 -6.90 -20.76 -17.55
CA LEU A 238 -5.52 -20.46 -17.18
C LEU A 238 -5.14 -21.21 -15.90
N PHE A 239 -3.86 -21.58 -15.82
CA PHE A 239 -3.30 -22.18 -14.61
C PHE A 239 -3.39 -21.19 -13.44
N ALA A 240 -4.31 -21.47 -12.53
CA ALA A 240 -4.47 -20.65 -11.31
C ALA A 240 -3.29 -20.86 -10.37
N PRO A 241 -2.78 -19.81 -9.73
CA PRO A 241 -1.79 -19.98 -8.67
C PRO A 241 -2.42 -20.66 -7.44
N GLU A 242 -1.57 -21.18 -6.58
CA GLU A 242 -1.97 -21.77 -5.30
C GLU A 242 -1.64 -20.80 -4.16
N ILE A 243 -2.54 -20.67 -3.19
CA ILE A 243 -2.35 -19.85 -1.98
C ILE A 243 -2.00 -20.75 -0.81
N TYR A 244 -0.99 -20.36 -0.05
CA TYR A 244 -0.53 -21.03 1.15
C TYR A 244 -0.54 -20.08 2.35
N THR A 245 -0.71 -20.65 3.54
CA THR A 245 -0.66 -19.93 4.80
C THR A 245 0.42 -20.53 5.69
N TYR A 246 1.23 -19.68 6.28
CA TYR A 246 2.30 -20.06 7.19
C TYR A 246 2.16 -19.29 8.50
N LYS A 247 2.19 -19.99 9.63
CA LYS A 247 2.13 -19.37 10.95
C LYS A 247 3.52 -19.27 11.53
N ILE A 248 3.98 -18.02 11.73
CA ILE A 248 5.29 -17.77 12.33
C ILE A 248 5.26 -17.94 13.86
N SER A 249 6.44 -17.95 14.48
CA SER A 249 6.59 -18.16 15.93
C SER A 249 5.90 -17.10 16.79
N SER A 250 5.75 -15.87 16.28
CA SER A 250 5.01 -14.78 16.92
C SER A 250 3.48 -14.90 16.80
N ASN A 251 2.99 -16.01 16.25
CA ASN A 251 1.57 -16.35 16.08
C ASN A 251 0.86 -15.65 14.91
N GLU A 252 1.53 -14.77 14.18
CA GLU A 252 0.97 -14.15 12.97
C GLU A 252 0.94 -15.14 11.81
N THR A 253 -0.05 -14.98 10.94
CA THR A 253 -0.19 -15.79 9.73
C THR A 253 0.34 -15.01 8.53
N LEU A 254 1.29 -15.56 7.80
CA LEU A 254 1.78 -15.01 6.54
C LEU A 254 1.14 -15.75 5.36
N TYR A 255 0.90 -15.00 4.29
CA TYR A 255 0.29 -15.53 3.07
C TYR A 255 1.30 -15.57 1.95
N SER A 256 1.25 -16.65 1.16
CA SER A 256 2.10 -16.81 -0.02
C SER A 256 1.29 -17.36 -1.19
N MET A 257 1.80 -17.14 -2.39
CA MET A 257 1.19 -17.57 -3.64
C MET A 257 2.26 -18.18 -4.54
N ILE A 258 1.94 -19.31 -5.16
CA ILE A 258 2.84 -20.03 -6.07
C ILE A 258 2.20 -20.18 -7.44
N PHE A 259 2.89 -19.70 -8.47
CA PHE A 259 2.63 -20.03 -9.86
C PHE A 259 3.51 -21.23 -10.22
N LYS A 260 2.89 -22.40 -10.43
CA LYS A 260 3.59 -23.60 -10.81
C LYS A 260 4.06 -23.54 -12.27
N PRO A 261 5.19 -24.20 -12.62
CA PRO A 261 5.57 -24.36 -14.02
C PRO A 261 4.46 -25.02 -14.82
N HIS A 262 4.23 -24.57 -16.07
CA HIS A 262 3.18 -25.14 -16.91
C HIS A 262 3.46 -26.62 -17.28
N ASN A 263 4.72 -27.03 -17.28
CA ASN A 263 5.16 -28.41 -17.50
C ASN A 263 5.39 -29.18 -16.20
N PHE A 264 4.66 -28.81 -15.12
CA PHE A 264 4.82 -29.39 -13.80
C PHE A 264 4.67 -30.91 -13.80
N GLN A 265 5.63 -31.61 -13.16
CA GLN A 265 5.64 -33.05 -12.95
C GLN A 265 5.94 -33.36 -11.49
N VAL A 266 5.22 -34.30 -10.92
CA VAL A 266 5.41 -34.73 -9.52
C VAL A 266 6.80 -35.35 -9.36
N GLY A 267 7.49 -34.98 -8.29
CA GLY A 267 8.84 -35.49 -7.96
C GLY A 267 9.99 -34.72 -8.59
N ILE A 268 9.72 -33.72 -9.44
CA ILE A 268 10.74 -32.84 -10.01
C ILE A 268 10.84 -31.56 -9.18
N LYS A 269 12.07 -31.10 -8.92
CA LYS A 269 12.35 -29.80 -8.32
C LYS A 269 12.65 -28.77 -9.39
N TYR A 270 12.05 -27.60 -9.26
CA TYR A 270 12.11 -26.52 -10.25
C TYR A 270 12.91 -25.32 -9.77
N PRO A 271 13.69 -24.68 -10.67
CA PRO A 271 14.31 -23.39 -10.36
C PRO A 271 13.19 -22.38 -9.99
N THR A 272 13.46 -21.57 -8.99
CA THR A 272 12.41 -20.77 -8.35
C THR A 272 12.77 -19.28 -8.38
N ILE A 273 11.76 -18.46 -8.63
CA ILE A 273 11.88 -17.01 -8.59
C ILE A 273 11.02 -16.51 -7.44
N LEU A 274 11.65 -15.93 -6.43
CA LEU A 274 10.98 -15.16 -5.41
C LEU A 274 10.73 -13.75 -5.94
N ASN A 275 9.49 -13.47 -6.36
CA ASN A 275 9.09 -12.13 -6.78
C ASN A 275 8.63 -11.35 -5.56
N VAL A 276 9.46 -10.43 -5.08
CA VAL A 276 9.31 -9.73 -3.81
C VAL A 276 8.92 -8.27 -4.01
N TYR A 277 8.06 -7.77 -3.13
CA TYR A 277 7.95 -6.35 -2.81
C TYR A 277 8.34 -6.12 -1.34
N GLY A 278 7.61 -6.69 -0.39
CA GLY A 278 7.92 -6.76 1.04
C GLY A 278 7.80 -5.44 1.82
N GLY A 279 7.56 -4.33 1.15
CA GLY A 279 7.43 -3.01 1.76
C GLY A 279 6.03 -2.73 2.32
N PRO A 280 5.87 -1.65 3.10
CA PRO A 280 4.59 -1.25 3.69
C PRO A 280 3.58 -0.84 2.62
N GLU A 281 2.31 -0.82 3.00
CA GLU A 281 1.16 -0.42 2.17
C GLU A 281 0.93 -1.28 0.90
N VAL A 282 1.61 -2.42 0.77
CA VAL A 282 1.47 -3.33 -0.39
C VAL A 282 1.09 -4.73 0.05
N GLN A 283 0.14 -5.32 -0.67
CA GLN A 283 -0.26 -6.72 -0.59
C GLN A 283 -0.16 -7.36 -1.97
N LEU A 284 0.63 -8.42 -2.10
CA LEU A 284 0.80 -9.19 -3.35
C LEU A 284 -0.17 -10.36 -3.44
N VAL A 285 -0.43 -11.01 -2.31
CA VAL A 285 -1.25 -12.22 -2.22
C VAL A 285 -2.70 -11.86 -1.96
N SER A 286 -3.59 -12.21 -2.88
CA SER A 286 -5.04 -11.97 -2.74
C SER A 286 -5.82 -12.98 -3.59
N ASN A 287 -7.06 -13.26 -3.19
CA ASN A 287 -7.98 -14.13 -3.95
C ASN A 287 -8.66 -13.34 -5.10
N THR A 288 -7.85 -12.77 -5.98
CA THR A 288 -8.28 -12.08 -7.19
C THR A 288 -7.71 -12.79 -8.42
N PHE A 289 -8.37 -12.66 -9.56
CA PHE A 289 -7.86 -13.21 -10.81
C PHE A 289 -6.49 -12.63 -11.16
N LYS A 290 -5.54 -13.51 -11.41
CA LYS A 290 -4.16 -13.19 -11.77
C LYS A 290 -3.98 -13.30 -13.29
N GLY A 291 -4.55 -12.33 -14.03
CA GLY A 291 -4.48 -12.24 -15.49
C GLY A 291 -3.34 -11.32 -15.98
N MET A 292 -3.69 -10.39 -16.88
CA MET A 292 -2.72 -9.53 -17.58
C MET A 292 -1.75 -8.77 -16.68
N ARG A 293 -2.18 -8.31 -15.52
CA ARG A 293 -1.30 -7.62 -14.55
C ARG A 293 -0.22 -8.53 -13.97
N HIS A 294 -0.39 -9.84 -14.07
CA HIS A 294 0.53 -10.86 -13.60
C HIS A 294 1.13 -11.67 -14.77
N LEU A 295 1.09 -11.10 -15.99
CA LEU A 295 1.55 -11.78 -17.19
C LEU A 295 3.02 -12.25 -17.07
N ARG A 296 3.86 -11.47 -16.40
CA ARG A 296 5.25 -11.87 -16.11
C ARG A 296 5.31 -13.17 -15.31
N MET A 297 4.47 -13.33 -14.28
CA MET A 297 4.45 -14.55 -13.45
C MET A 297 4.05 -15.76 -14.29
N HIS A 298 3.05 -15.61 -15.16
CA HIS A 298 2.64 -16.66 -16.08
C HIS A 298 3.71 -16.95 -17.15
N MET A 299 4.36 -15.93 -17.69
CA MET A 299 5.46 -16.08 -18.65
C MET A 299 6.62 -16.87 -18.02
N LEU A 300 7.05 -16.54 -16.82
CA LEU A 300 8.11 -17.24 -16.11
C LEU A 300 7.71 -18.69 -15.81
N ALA A 301 6.47 -18.91 -15.38
CA ALA A 301 5.92 -20.25 -15.16
C ALA A 301 5.88 -21.08 -16.46
N ALA A 302 5.55 -20.45 -17.59
CA ALA A 302 5.59 -21.11 -18.91
C ALA A 302 7.03 -21.50 -19.35
N GLN A 303 8.04 -20.77 -18.87
CA GLN A 303 9.44 -21.09 -19.10
C GLN A 303 10.01 -22.13 -18.12
N GLY A 304 9.18 -22.72 -17.26
CA GLY A 304 9.59 -23.81 -16.38
C GLY A 304 10.04 -23.36 -14.98
N TYR A 305 9.86 -22.10 -14.62
CA TYR A 305 10.17 -21.59 -13.29
C TYR A 305 8.97 -21.74 -12.35
N CYS A 306 9.25 -22.05 -11.09
CA CYS A 306 8.30 -21.84 -9.99
C CYS A 306 8.38 -20.37 -9.57
N VAL A 307 7.25 -19.64 -9.53
CA VAL A 307 7.24 -18.23 -9.11
C VAL A 307 6.50 -18.10 -7.79
N VAL A 308 7.18 -17.56 -6.80
CA VAL A 308 6.69 -17.41 -5.43
C VAL A 308 6.52 -15.94 -5.08
N LEU A 309 5.37 -15.59 -4.49
CA LEU A 309 5.09 -14.29 -3.89
C LEU A 309 4.76 -14.51 -2.42
N ILE A 310 5.28 -13.65 -1.55
CA ILE A 310 5.06 -13.75 -0.10
C ILE A 310 4.75 -12.35 0.44
N ASP A 311 3.69 -12.24 1.25
CA ASP A 311 3.40 -11.06 2.06
C ASP A 311 3.95 -11.28 3.47
N SER A 312 5.05 -10.59 3.76
CA SER A 312 5.76 -10.61 5.04
C SER A 312 5.13 -9.66 6.07
N ARG A 313 5.60 -9.69 7.31
CA ARG A 313 5.28 -8.64 8.29
C ARG A 313 5.64 -7.27 7.73
N GLY A 314 4.80 -6.28 8.02
CA GLY A 314 4.89 -4.95 7.42
C GLY A 314 4.01 -4.77 6.18
N SER A 315 3.51 -5.83 5.55
CA SER A 315 2.59 -5.73 4.40
C SER A 315 1.20 -5.21 4.82
N HIS A 316 0.42 -4.78 3.81
CA HIS A 316 -0.85 -4.07 4.02
C HIS A 316 -2.02 -4.99 4.42
N HIS A 317 -3.08 -4.38 4.97
CA HIS A 317 -4.37 -5.03 5.28
C HIS A 317 -4.36 -6.01 6.46
N ARG A 318 -3.44 -5.83 7.38
CA ARG A 318 -3.28 -6.70 8.55
C ARG A 318 -3.29 -5.94 9.88
N GLY A 319 -3.68 -4.67 9.87
CA GLY A 319 -3.66 -3.76 11.00
C GLY A 319 -2.33 -2.99 11.13
N LEU A 320 -2.38 -1.89 11.86
CA LEU A 320 -1.25 -0.98 12.04
C LEU A 320 -0.11 -1.61 12.85
N VAL A 321 -0.44 -2.46 13.84
CA VAL A 321 0.55 -3.20 14.63
C VAL A 321 1.35 -4.15 13.75
N PHE A 322 0.69 -4.84 12.80
CA PHE A 322 1.37 -5.71 11.85
C PHE A 322 2.29 -4.93 10.90
N GLU A 323 1.86 -3.76 10.41
CA GLU A 323 2.69 -2.86 9.61
C GLU A 323 3.89 -2.36 10.42
N SER A 324 3.71 -2.06 11.69
CA SER A 324 4.73 -1.49 12.58
C SER A 324 5.93 -2.38 12.86
N HIS A 325 5.90 -3.64 12.44
CA HIS A 325 7.09 -4.50 12.49
C HIS A 325 8.27 -3.92 11.70
N LEU A 326 8.03 -3.04 10.73
CA LEU A 326 9.07 -2.33 9.97
C LEU A 326 9.60 -1.07 10.68
N GLN A 327 8.92 -0.62 11.74
CA GLN A 327 9.26 0.64 12.40
C GLN A 327 10.72 0.65 12.83
N HIS A 328 11.46 1.66 12.36
CA HIS A 328 12.88 1.94 12.60
C HIS A 328 13.87 0.88 12.09
N ARG A 329 13.41 -0.14 11.30
CA ARG A 329 14.24 -1.30 10.93
C ARG A 329 13.87 -1.92 9.58
N MET A 330 13.56 -1.10 8.58
CA MET A 330 13.32 -1.60 7.22
C MET A 330 14.53 -2.38 6.69
N GLY A 331 14.28 -3.48 5.96
CA GLY A 331 15.31 -4.36 5.38
C GLY A 331 15.73 -5.53 6.27
N THR A 332 14.99 -5.81 7.34
CA THR A 332 15.30 -6.90 8.28
C THR A 332 14.17 -7.91 8.37
N VAL A 333 13.11 -7.56 9.09
CA VAL A 333 11.98 -8.46 9.42
C VAL A 333 11.32 -9.01 8.18
N GLU A 334 11.05 -8.16 7.20
CA GLU A 334 10.39 -8.55 5.95
C GLU A 334 11.24 -9.52 5.13
N LEU A 335 12.55 -9.37 5.12
CA LEU A 335 13.46 -10.29 4.42
C LEU A 335 13.58 -11.63 5.14
N ASP A 336 13.67 -11.61 6.47
CA ASP A 336 13.70 -12.83 7.30
C ASP A 336 12.43 -13.68 7.07
N ASP A 337 11.26 -13.02 7.04
CA ASP A 337 9.99 -13.68 6.76
C ASP A 337 9.96 -14.28 5.35
N GLN A 338 10.47 -13.57 4.33
CA GLN A 338 10.56 -14.07 2.96
C GLN A 338 11.36 -15.38 2.92
N VAL A 339 12.52 -15.40 3.55
CA VAL A 339 13.40 -16.58 3.59
C VAL A 339 12.79 -17.72 4.38
N GLN A 340 12.18 -17.43 5.53
CA GLN A 340 11.55 -18.45 6.36
C GLN A 340 10.39 -19.14 5.64
N VAL A 341 9.50 -18.34 5.03
CA VAL A 341 8.35 -18.88 4.29
C VAL A 341 8.80 -19.63 3.04
N LEU A 342 9.81 -19.15 2.31
CA LEU A 342 10.35 -19.83 1.14
C LEU A 342 10.90 -21.23 1.49
N LYS A 343 11.67 -21.34 2.58
CA LYS A 343 12.17 -22.63 3.09
C LYS A 343 11.04 -23.59 3.45
N TRP A 344 10.05 -23.10 4.21
CA TRP A 344 8.88 -23.88 4.55
C TRP A 344 8.07 -24.34 3.33
N LEU A 345 7.90 -23.48 2.32
CA LEU A 345 7.24 -23.85 1.08
C LEU A 345 8.02 -24.94 0.33
N ALA A 346 9.35 -24.89 0.32
CA ALA A 346 10.18 -25.90 -0.32
C ALA A 346 10.03 -27.28 0.37
N GLU A 347 9.99 -27.31 1.70
CA GLU A 347 9.75 -28.52 2.48
C GLU A 347 8.32 -29.06 2.29
N THR A 348 7.31 -28.17 2.33
CA THR A 348 5.90 -28.54 2.25
C THR A 348 5.50 -29.04 0.86
N THR A 349 5.98 -28.37 -0.18
CA THR A 349 5.58 -28.67 -1.55
C THR A 349 6.47 -29.71 -2.24
N GLY A 350 7.74 -29.80 -1.85
CA GLY A 350 8.72 -30.74 -2.35
C GLY A 350 9.24 -30.45 -3.77
N TYR A 351 8.70 -29.44 -4.48
CA TYR A 351 9.10 -29.13 -5.86
C TYR A 351 9.89 -27.81 -6.03
N ILE A 352 10.07 -27.04 -4.97
CA ILE A 352 10.95 -25.86 -4.98
C ILE A 352 12.41 -26.32 -4.83
N ASP A 353 13.29 -25.87 -5.72
CA ASP A 353 14.72 -26.13 -5.66
C ASP A 353 15.46 -24.97 -4.97
N LEU A 354 15.75 -25.11 -3.68
CA LEU A 354 16.46 -24.10 -2.91
C LEU A 354 17.92 -23.86 -3.36
N SER A 355 18.50 -24.75 -4.20
CA SER A 355 19.83 -24.54 -4.77
C SER A 355 19.82 -23.62 -6.00
N ARG A 356 18.63 -23.37 -6.56
CA ARG A 356 18.40 -22.53 -7.75
C ARG A 356 17.27 -21.54 -7.49
N VAL A 357 17.54 -20.53 -6.66
CA VAL A 357 16.58 -19.46 -6.34
C VAL A 357 17.12 -18.12 -6.82
N ALA A 358 16.32 -17.41 -7.59
CA ALA A 358 16.51 -16.00 -7.89
C ALA A 358 15.56 -15.14 -7.04
N ILE A 359 16.05 -14.00 -6.54
CA ILE A 359 15.20 -12.96 -5.95
C ILE A 359 15.06 -11.81 -6.95
N HIS A 360 13.82 -11.39 -7.19
CA HIS A 360 13.50 -10.34 -8.15
C HIS A 360 12.44 -9.40 -7.57
N GLY A 361 12.66 -8.10 -7.67
CA GLY A 361 11.71 -7.10 -7.26
C GLY A 361 11.99 -5.72 -7.83
N TRP A 362 11.01 -4.82 -7.68
CA TRP A 362 11.07 -3.44 -8.15
C TRP A 362 10.90 -2.48 -6.99
N SER A 363 11.59 -1.32 -7.00
CA SER A 363 11.47 -0.30 -5.96
C SER A 363 11.92 -0.85 -4.59
N TYR A 364 11.03 -0.91 -3.60
CA TYR A 364 11.29 -1.59 -2.32
C TYR A 364 11.67 -3.07 -2.53
N GLY A 365 11.02 -3.76 -3.47
CA GLY A 365 11.38 -5.13 -3.84
C GLY A 365 12.77 -5.22 -4.48
N GLY A 366 13.20 -4.19 -5.22
CA GLY A 366 14.58 -4.05 -5.69
C GLY A 366 15.57 -3.91 -4.54
N TYR A 367 15.25 -3.10 -3.54
CA TYR A 367 16.00 -2.97 -2.31
C TYR A 367 16.13 -4.32 -1.58
N LEU A 368 15.02 -5.05 -1.39
CA LEU A 368 15.05 -6.38 -0.76
C LEU A 368 15.81 -7.41 -1.61
N SER A 369 15.80 -7.29 -2.94
CA SER A 369 16.60 -8.17 -3.81
C SER A 369 18.10 -7.97 -3.57
N LEU A 370 18.56 -6.74 -3.39
CA LEU A 370 19.94 -6.43 -3.03
C LEU A 370 20.29 -6.96 -1.62
N MET A 371 19.44 -6.66 -0.64
CA MET A 371 19.64 -7.12 0.75
C MET A 371 19.60 -8.64 0.85
N GLY A 372 18.74 -9.30 0.06
CA GLY A 372 18.65 -10.75 -0.01
C GLY A 372 19.96 -11.40 -0.49
N LEU A 373 20.55 -10.88 -1.57
CA LEU A 373 21.82 -11.38 -2.07
C LEU A 373 22.98 -11.16 -1.09
N ILE A 374 22.95 -10.04 -0.34
CA ILE A 374 23.96 -9.71 0.69
C ILE A 374 23.83 -10.63 1.91
N GLN A 375 22.62 -10.85 2.40
CA GLN A 375 22.39 -11.52 3.69
C GLN A 375 22.23 -13.03 3.56
N TYR A 376 21.73 -13.52 2.41
CA TYR A 376 21.44 -14.92 2.15
C TYR A 376 22.00 -15.38 0.79
N PRO A 377 23.33 -15.18 0.52
CA PRO A 377 23.94 -15.54 -0.76
C PRO A 377 23.93 -17.06 -1.05
N GLU A 378 23.76 -17.87 0.00
CA GLU A 378 23.62 -19.33 -0.11
C GLU A 378 22.24 -19.76 -0.60
N ILE A 379 21.20 -18.92 -0.40
CA ILE A 379 19.83 -19.18 -0.86
C ILE A 379 19.60 -18.54 -2.22
N PHE A 380 19.91 -17.23 -2.33
CA PHE A 380 19.70 -16.48 -3.55
C PHE A 380 20.89 -16.59 -4.47
N LYS A 381 20.76 -17.49 -5.46
CA LYS A 381 21.76 -17.67 -6.50
C LYS A 381 21.93 -16.40 -7.35
N LEU A 382 20.83 -15.72 -7.62
CA LEU A 382 20.77 -14.48 -8.41
C LEU A 382 19.92 -13.43 -7.69
N ALA A 383 20.28 -12.15 -7.86
CA ALA A 383 19.42 -11.02 -7.54
C ALA A 383 19.22 -10.14 -8.78
N ILE A 384 17.96 -9.78 -9.03
CA ILE A 384 17.55 -8.86 -10.09
C ILE A 384 16.83 -7.71 -9.42
N ALA A 385 17.48 -6.55 -9.36
CA ALA A 385 17.03 -5.39 -8.62
C ALA A 385 16.60 -4.27 -9.57
N GLY A 386 15.28 -4.06 -9.68
CA GLY A 386 14.72 -2.99 -10.49
C GLY A 386 14.50 -1.72 -9.68
N ALA A 387 14.97 -0.57 -10.19
CA ALA A 387 14.83 0.75 -9.58
C ALA A 387 14.99 0.73 -8.03
N PRO A 388 16.11 0.16 -7.50
CA PRO A 388 16.22 -0.15 -6.09
C PRO A 388 16.48 1.09 -5.22
N VAL A 389 15.84 1.16 -4.07
CA VAL A 389 16.34 1.98 -2.96
C VAL A 389 17.67 1.37 -2.48
N THR A 390 18.70 2.17 -2.26
CA THR A 390 20.03 1.71 -1.81
C THR A 390 20.43 2.30 -0.48
N SER A 391 19.84 3.42 -0.12
CA SER A 391 19.98 4.05 1.19
C SER A 391 18.74 4.90 1.49
N TRP A 392 18.19 4.79 2.67
CA TRP A 392 17.03 5.55 3.10
C TRP A 392 17.31 7.05 3.26
N ASN A 393 18.57 7.45 3.37
CA ASN A 393 18.98 8.85 3.33
C ASN A 393 18.79 9.54 1.96
N PHE A 394 18.56 8.77 0.90
CA PHE A 394 18.38 9.29 -0.46
C PHE A 394 16.94 9.28 -0.92
N TYR A 395 16.04 8.72 -0.10
CA TYR A 395 14.61 8.66 -0.44
C TYR A 395 13.85 9.80 0.21
N ASP A 396 12.63 10.09 -0.28
CA ASP A 396 11.84 11.23 0.18
C ASP A 396 11.54 11.16 1.69
N THR A 397 11.41 12.34 2.32
CA THR A 397 11.24 12.48 3.76
C THR A 397 9.86 12.04 4.22
N GLY A 398 8.81 12.26 3.43
CA GLY A 398 7.45 11.91 3.78
C GLY A 398 7.28 10.40 4.01
N TYR A 399 7.81 9.60 3.09
CA TYR A 399 7.81 8.15 3.20
C TYR A 399 8.82 7.66 4.24
N THR A 400 10.07 8.10 4.13
CA THR A 400 11.16 7.55 4.93
C THR A 400 11.00 7.85 6.42
N GLU A 401 10.70 9.09 6.78
CA GLU A 401 10.57 9.49 8.19
C GLU A 401 9.36 8.86 8.87
N ARG A 402 8.31 8.50 8.14
CA ARG A 402 7.17 7.75 8.68
C ARG A 402 7.61 6.41 9.29
N TYR A 403 8.45 5.67 8.56
CA TYR A 403 8.84 4.30 8.96
C TYR A 403 10.15 4.26 9.74
N MET A 404 11.07 5.20 9.50
CA MET A 404 12.43 5.17 10.04
C MET A 404 12.71 6.25 11.08
N ASP A 405 11.78 7.19 11.32
CA ASP A 405 12.01 8.43 12.09
C ASP A 405 13.10 9.31 11.42
N LEU A 406 13.47 10.40 12.05
CA LEU A 406 14.54 11.29 11.60
C LEU A 406 15.91 10.58 11.65
N PRO A 407 16.81 10.83 10.69
CA PRO A 407 18.14 10.19 10.68
C PRO A 407 18.93 10.37 11.99
N GLN A 408 18.81 11.53 12.63
CA GLN A 408 19.47 11.81 13.92
C GLN A 408 18.86 11.04 15.10
N ASN A 409 17.60 10.62 15.00
CA ASN A 409 16.92 9.86 16.05
C ASN A 409 17.16 8.34 15.89
N ASN A 410 17.36 7.88 14.65
CA ASN A 410 17.55 6.46 14.32
C ASN A 410 18.79 6.21 13.44
N PRO A 411 20.00 6.69 13.81
CA PRO A 411 21.18 6.53 12.96
C PRO A 411 21.53 5.06 12.72
N HIS A 412 21.29 4.18 13.70
CA HIS A 412 21.52 2.75 13.56
C HIS A 412 20.60 2.11 12.51
N GLY A 413 19.30 2.43 12.52
CA GLY A 413 18.34 1.89 11.54
C GLY A 413 18.67 2.33 10.11
N TYR A 414 19.04 3.60 9.91
CA TYR A 414 19.47 4.11 8.59
C TYR A 414 20.76 3.43 8.11
N MET A 415 21.70 3.15 9.01
CA MET A 415 22.93 2.45 8.67
C MET A 415 22.67 0.97 8.35
N SER A 416 21.94 0.26 9.21
CA SER A 416 21.63 -1.17 9.02
C SER A 416 20.67 -1.42 7.86
N GLY A 417 19.80 -0.48 7.53
CA GLY A 417 18.90 -0.53 6.37
C GLY A 417 19.57 -0.06 5.06
N SER A 418 20.83 0.36 5.07
CA SER A 418 21.52 0.81 3.86
C SER A 418 22.28 -0.33 3.18
N VAL A 419 21.97 -0.59 1.91
CA VAL A 419 22.71 -1.52 1.04
C VAL A 419 24.19 -1.14 0.97
N LEU A 420 24.48 0.18 0.96
CA LEU A 420 25.82 0.73 0.83
C LEU A 420 26.72 0.35 2.01
N THR A 421 26.15 0.05 3.18
CA THR A 421 26.89 -0.41 4.36
C THR A 421 27.50 -1.81 4.17
N TYR A 422 26.93 -2.60 3.27
CA TYR A 422 27.26 -4.02 3.13
C TYR A 422 27.83 -4.37 1.75
N VAL A 423 28.32 -3.41 0.97
CA VAL A 423 28.77 -3.65 -0.40
C VAL A 423 29.87 -4.72 -0.47
N ASP A 424 30.75 -4.79 0.50
CA ASP A 424 31.81 -5.80 0.58
C ASP A 424 31.28 -7.25 0.73
N LYS A 425 30.03 -7.40 1.15
CA LYS A 425 29.35 -8.69 1.32
C LYS A 425 28.68 -9.22 0.04
N PHE A 426 28.62 -8.44 -1.03
CA PHE A 426 28.17 -8.99 -2.30
C PHE A 426 29.10 -10.12 -2.76
N PRO A 427 28.55 -11.16 -3.42
CA PRO A 427 29.35 -12.25 -3.98
C PRO A 427 30.46 -11.74 -4.91
N ASP A 428 31.60 -12.45 -4.93
CA ASP A 428 32.70 -12.19 -5.84
C ASP A 428 32.52 -12.88 -7.21
N GLU A 429 31.56 -13.80 -7.29
CA GLU A 429 31.24 -14.50 -8.53
C GLU A 429 30.49 -13.59 -9.49
N GLU A 430 30.87 -13.68 -10.76
CA GLU A 430 30.18 -12.98 -11.86
C GLU A 430 28.74 -13.48 -12.03
N ASN A 431 27.91 -12.61 -12.62
CA ASN A 431 26.54 -12.93 -13.02
C ASN A 431 25.57 -13.28 -11.86
N ARG A 432 25.88 -12.78 -10.65
CA ARG A 432 25.01 -12.92 -9.47
C ARG A 432 24.03 -11.72 -9.29
N LEU A 433 24.36 -10.56 -9.88
CA LEU A 433 23.62 -9.33 -9.70
C LEU A 433 23.31 -8.63 -11.02
N LEU A 434 22.03 -8.42 -11.31
CA LEU A 434 21.53 -7.56 -12.39
C LEU A 434 20.76 -6.37 -11.78
N ILE A 435 21.19 -5.16 -12.11
CA ILE A 435 20.55 -3.90 -11.72
C ILE A 435 19.85 -3.32 -12.94
N ILE A 436 18.59 -2.89 -12.80
CA ILE A 436 17.80 -2.31 -13.88
C ILE A 436 17.20 -1.00 -13.40
N HIS A 437 17.33 0.11 -14.16
CA HIS A 437 16.81 1.40 -13.72
C HIS A 437 16.44 2.33 -14.89
N GLY A 438 15.35 3.08 -14.74
CA GLY A 438 15.02 4.21 -15.60
C GLY A 438 15.89 5.43 -15.25
N LEU A 439 16.48 6.07 -16.24
CA LEU A 439 17.40 7.19 -15.99
C LEU A 439 16.71 8.45 -15.45
N ILE A 440 15.45 8.66 -15.83
CA ILE A 440 14.64 9.80 -15.41
C ILE A 440 13.59 9.42 -14.36
N ASP A 441 13.93 8.45 -13.52
CA ASP A 441 13.10 8.01 -12.40
C ASP A 441 12.87 9.17 -11.42
N GLU A 442 11.62 9.59 -11.28
CA GLU A 442 11.18 10.72 -10.46
C GLU A 442 10.87 10.33 -9.01
N ASN A 443 10.82 9.03 -8.72
CA ASN A 443 10.48 8.47 -7.41
C ASN A 443 11.75 7.98 -6.70
N VAL A 444 12.29 6.85 -7.14
CA VAL A 444 13.60 6.37 -6.69
C VAL A 444 14.66 6.88 -7.68
N HIS A 445 15.21 8.04 -7.42
CA HIS A 445 16.13 8.70 -8.33
C HIS A 445 17.30 7.80 -8.73
N PHE A 446 17.72 7.85 -9.99
CA PHE A 446 18.88 7.08 -10.49
C PHE A 446 20.15 7.28 -9.65
N PHE A 447 20.18 8.31 -8.82
CA PHE A 447 21.23 8.55 -7.83
C PHE A 447 21.45 7.34 -6.89
N HIS A 448 20.39 6.63 -6.48
CA HIS A 448 20.50 5.39 -5.70
C HIS A 448 21.39 4.35 -6.39
N THR A 449 21.10 4.06 -7.64
CA THR A 449 21.89 3.12 -8.46
C THR A 449 23.29 3.65 -8.73
N SER A 450 23.45 4.94 -9.01
CA SER A 450 24.76 5.56 -9.22
C SER A 450 25.68 5.41 -8.02
N GLN A 451 25.17 5.64 -6.79
CA GLN A 451 25.95 5.46 -5.56
C GLN A 451 26.31 3.98 -5.31
N LEU A 452 25.37 3.07 -5.58
CA LEU A 452 25.63 1.62 -5.46
C LEU A 452 26.73 1.18 -6.43
N ILE A 453 26.66 1.56 -7.71
CA ILE A 453 27.67 1.20 -8.71
C ILE A 453 29.05 1.73 -8.32
N ASN A 454 29.11 3.02 -7.88
CA ASN A 454 30.37 3.59 -7.43
C ASN A 454 30.98 2.80 -6.26
N ALA A 455 30.18 2.33 -5.33
CA ALA A 455 30.60 1.51 -4.21
C ALA A 455 31.04 0.10 -4.66
N LEU A 456 30.28 -0.55 -5.55
CA LEU A 456 30.63 -1.86 -6.12
C LEU A 456 31.96 -1.83 -6.89
N VAL A 457 32.18 -0.79 -7.71
CA VAL A 457 33.45 -0.60 -8.45
C VAL A 457 34.61 -0.45 -7.47
N LYS A 458 34.46 0.35 -6.41
CA LYS A 458 35.51 0.54 -5.39
C LYS A 458 35.85 -0.74 -4.63
N SER A 459 34.86 -1.59 -4.38
CA SER A 459 35.02 -2.88 -3.70
C SER A 459 35.32 -4.04 -4.65
N GLY A 460 35.47 -3.79 -5.96
CA GLY A 460 35.78 -4.80 -6.96
C GLY A 460 34.68 -5.85 -7.15
N LYS A 461 33.41 -5.53 -6.83
CA LYS A 461 32.29 -6.47 -6.90
C LYS A 461 31.67 -6.48 -8.29
N PRO A 462 31.46 -7.67 -8.91
CA PRO A 462 30.87 -7.78 -10.24
C PRO A 462 29.36 -7.49 -10.21
N TYR A 463 28.86 -6.85 -11.27
CA TYR A 463 27.44 -6.57 -11.51
C TYR A 463 27.16 -6.43 -13.00
N GLN A 464 25.90 -6.61 -13.38
CA GLN A 464 25.37 -6.20 -14.67
C GLN A 464 24.40 -5.02 -14.47
N LEU A 465 24.37 -4.10 -15.43
CA LEU A 465 23.52 -2.93 -15.39
C LEU A 465 22.76 -2.75 -16.71
N GLN A 466 21.44 -2.61 -16.61
CA GLN A 466 20.60 -2.18 -17.73
C GLN A 466 19.95 -0.83 -17.38
N VAL A 467 20.23 0.20 -18.16
CA VAL A 467 19.63 1.53 -18.02
C VAL A 467 18.65 1.77 -19.16
N TYR A 468 17.51 2.39 -18.82
CA TYR A 468 16.53 2.87 -19.78
C TYR A 468 16.50 4.40 -19.78
N PRO A 469 17.14 5.08 -20.77
CA PRO A 469 17.37 6.52 -20.70
C PRO A 469 16.13 7.40 -20.65
N ASN A 470 15.03 6.94 -21.26
CA ASN A 470 13.78 7.69 -21.39
C ASN A 470 12.66 7.18 -20.47
N GLU A 471 12.97 6.27 -19.56
CA GLU A 471 11.99 5.68 -18.66
C GLU A 471 12.07 6.27 -17.25
N ARG A 472 10.88 6.34 -16.62
CA ARG A 472 10.66 6.80 -15.26
C ARG A 472 10.69 5.64 -14.26
N HIS A 473 10.09 5.83 -13.08
CA HIS A 473 9.99 4.77 -12.07
C HIS A 473 9.28 3.51 -12.58
N SER A 474 8.29 3.66 -13.45
CA SER A 474 7.66 2.57 -14.18
C SER A 474 8.08 2.59 -15.64
N LEU A 475 8.51 1.45 -16.17
CA LEU A 475 8.78 1.28 -17.60
C LEU A 475 7.43 1.30 -18.35
N ARG A 476 7.16 2.35 -19.10
CA ARG A 476 5.85 2.58 -19.74
C ARG A 476 5.87 2.36 -21.25
N SER A 477 6.99 2.60 -21.92
CA SER A 477 7.08 2.34 -23.34
C SER A 477 7.03 0.84 -23.63
N LEU A 478 6.36 0.47 -24.71
CA LEU A 478 6.22 -0.94 -25.11
C LEU A 478 7.58 -1.59 -25.39
N ASP A 479 8.48 -0.83 -26.01
CA ASP A 479 9.81 -1.32 -26.37
C ASP A 479 10.69 -1.54 -25.14
N ALA A 480 10.67 -0.60 -24.18
CA ALA A 480 11.38 -0.78 -22.91
C ALA A 480 10.81 -1.96 -22.12
N SER A 481 9.48 -2.11 -22.08
CA SER A 481 8.82 -3.22 -21.40
C SER A 481 9.20 -4.58 -22.03
N LYS A 482 9.17 -4.70 -23.35
CA LYS A 482 9.59 -5.93 -24.07
C LYS A 482 11.06 -6.23 -23.84
N HIS A 483 11.92 -5.22 -23.95
CA HIS A 483 13.35 -5.38 -23.73
C HIS A 483 13.65 -5.82 -22.30
N TYR A 484 12.97 -5.23 -21.33
CA TYR A 484 13.09 -5.62 -19.93
C TYR A 484 12.74 -7.11 -19.70
N GLU A 485 11.58 -7.57 -20.20
CA GLU A 485 11.18 -8.98 -20.07
C GLU A 485 12.19 -9.93 -20.76
N THR A 486 12.73 -9.53 -21.90
CA THR A 486 13.77 -10.31 -22.61
C THR A 486 15.07 -10.34 -21.81
N THR A 487 15.50 -9.22 -21.27
CA THR A 487 16.71 -9.11 -20.44
C THR A 487 16.59 -9.96 -19.17
N LEU A 488 15.46 -9.85 -18.48
CA LEU A 488 15.15 -10.65 -17.31
C LEU A 488 15.21 -12.15 -17.60
N LEU A 489 14.50 -12.58 -18.65
CA LEU A 489 14.45 -13.99 -19.03
C LEU A 489 15.82 -14.52 -19.46
N SER A 490 16.54 -13.77 -20.28
CA SER A 490 17.90 -14.13 -20.72
C SER A 490 18.86 -14.28 -19.53
N PHE A 491 18.80 -13.34 -18.57
CA PHE A 491 19.65 -13.42 -17.38
C PHE A 491 19.35 -14.67 -16.53
N LEU A 492 18.06 -14.95 -16.32
CA LEU A 492 17.63 -16.16 -15.60
C LEU A 492 18.05 -17.45 -16.30
N GLN A 493 17.81 -17.56 -17.61
CA GLN A 493 18.11 -18.76 -18.38
C GLN A 493 19.63 -19.09 -18.47
N ASN A 494 20.46 -18.05 -18.45
CA ASN A 494 21.90 -18.22 -18.55
C ASN A 494 22.61 -18.47 -17.22
N HIS A 495 21.99 -18.09 -16.09
CA HIS A 495 22.71 -18.03 -14.82
C HIS A 495 22.00 -18.73 -13.64
N LEU A 496 20.70 -19.05 -13.72
CA LEU A 496 19.96 -19.80 -12.71
C LEU A 496 19.89 -21.30 -13.04
#